data_a5875c3a62e09393af4552bed49dc42b
#
_entry.id   a5875c3a62e09393af4552bed49dc42b
#
_cell.length_a   1.000
_cell.length_b   1.000
_cell.length_c   1.000
_cell.angle_alpha   90.00
_cell.angle_beta   90.00
_cell.angle_gamma   90.00
#
_symmetry.space_group_name_H-M   'P 1'
#
loop_
_entity.id
_entity.type
_entity.pdbx_description
1 polymer ?
#
loop_
_entity_poly.entity_id
_entity_poly.type
_entity_poly.pdbx_seq_one_letter_code
_entity_poly.pdbx_strand_id
1 'polypeptide(L)'
;ALTGDANAGDWWGGMVGPGKYYDPEQKFIICANVIGSCYGSTGPLSVNPATGRAYHHDFPMVTIRDMVAALDLLRQELGIEKIHTCIGGSVGGEQALEWAILQPNLIENLVLIASSAIASPWCIAFNEAQRMAIEADPTWVEQRDDAGLAGMKAARAMAMISYRNYDTYGFTQALDNNEQLDGFKAAGYQRYQGEKLADRFNAFTYWVLSKVMDSHNVGRNRGSILNALGQVKARTLVVGIRSDLLFPPSEQQFLARHIPNAFYEEIDSLYGHDGFLIEFRPLTGIIRKWMASAASSAVVPTANSLINSNPSVK
;
A
#
# COMPACT_ATOMS: atom_id res chain seq x y z
N ALA A 1 3.05 2.79 1.18
CA ALA A 1 3.59 3.60 0.08
C ALA A 1 4.99 3.10 -0.31
N LEU A 2 5.39 3.25 -1.58
CA LEU A 2 6.67 2.76 -2.09
C LEU A 2 7.88 3.31 -1.30
N THR A 3 7.84 4.58 -0.97
CA THR A 3 8.91 5.29 -0.25
C THR A 3 8.57 5.57 1.21
N GLY A 4 7.62 4.83 1.78
CA GLY A 4 7.23 4.92 3.17
C GLY A 4 8.15 4.15 4.10
N ASP A 5 8.06 4.46 5.39
CA ASP A 5 8.76 3.76 6.48
C ASP A 5 7.77 3.19 7.51
N ALA A 6 8.30 2.53 8.54
CA ALA A 6 7.52 1.90 9.60
C ALA A 6 6.97 2.88 10.65
N ASN A 7 7.21 4.18 10.53
CA ASN A 7 6.66 5.15 11.46
C ASN A 7 5.17 5.39 11.18
N ALA A 8 4.32 4.56 11.78
CA ALA A 8 2.88 4.65 11.62
C ALA A 8 2.31 6.02 12.05
N GLY A 9 2.96 6.72 12.98
CA GLY A 9 2.57 8.07 13.41
C GLY A 9 2.70 9.10 12.30
N ASP A 10 3.74 9.02 11.49
CA ASP A 10 3.98 9.96 10.38
C ASP A 10 3.09 9.68 9.17
N TRP A 11 2.88 8.40 8.85
CA TRP A 11 2.15 7.99 7.64
C TRP A 11 0.65 7.81 7.88
N TRP A 12 0.25 7.34 9.06
CA TRP A 12 -1.12 7.01 9.42
C TRP A 12 -1.61 7.79 10.64
N GLY A 13 -0.91 8.86 11.01
CA GLY A 13 -1.16 9.62 12.23
C GLY A 13 -2.56 10.21 12.37
N GLY A 14 -3.35 10.31 11.28
CA GLY A 14 -4.77 10.65 11.37
C GLY A 14 -5.66 9.54 11.94
N MET A 15 -5.22 8.27 11.85
CA MET A 15 -5.96 7.09 12.34
C MET A 15 -5.26 6.35 13.47
N VAL A 16 -3.94 6.48 13.60
CA VAL A 16 -3.10 5.78 14.59
C VAL A 16 -2.59 6.75 15.64
N GLY A 17 -2.76 6.45 16.92
CA GLY A 17 -2.27 7.23 18.05
C GLY A 17 -3.26 7.26 19.22
N PRO A 18 -2.85 7.81 20.38
CA PRO A 18 -3.70 7.91 21.56
C PRO A 18 -5.03 8.61 21.25
N GLY A 19 -6.14 7.99 21.66
CA GLY A 19 -7.50 8.49 21.43
C GLY A 19 -7.98 8.42 19.97
N LYS A 20 -7.20 7.87 19.04
CA LYS A 20 -7.58 7.67 17.63
C LYS A 20 -8.24 6.31 17.41
N TYR A 21 -8.62 6.03 16.16
CA TYR A 21 -9.31 4.77 15.85
C TYR A 21 -8.44 3.54 16.15
N TYR A 22 -7.18 3.59 15.78
CA TYR A 22 -6.17 2.61 16.16
C TYR A 22 -5.34 3.16 17.32
N ASP A 23 -5.86 2.99 18.53
CA ASP A 23 -5.27 3.48 19.76
C ASP A 23 -4.27 2.45 20.31
N PRO A 24 -2.97 2.80 20.46
CA PRO A 24 -1.96 1.90 20.99
C PRO A 24 -2.17 1.50 22.46
N GLU A 25 -3.00 2.25 23.23
CA GLU A 25 -3.39 1.85 24.58
C GLU A 25 -4.37 0.67 24.59
N GLN A 26 -5.08 0.44 23.48
CA GLN A 26 -6.09 -0.62 23.35
C GLN A 26 -5.69 -1.73 22.37
N LYS A 27 -4.68 -1.48 21.52
CA LYS A 27 -4.31 -2.37 20.41
C LYS A 27 -2.80 -2.49 20.32
N PHE A 28 -2.32 -3.71 20.12
CA PHE A 28 -0.94 -3.94 19.72
C PHE A 28 -0.82 -3.65 18.22
N ILE A 29 -0.15 -2.55 17.88
CA ILE A 29 -0.05 -2.05 16.49
C ILE A 29 1.37 -2.28 16.00
N ILE A 30 1.49 -2.93 14.84
CA ILE A 30 2.76 -3.22 14.20
C ILE A 30 2.77 -2.61 12.80
N CYS A 31 3.85 -1.92 12.48
CA CYS A 31 4.22 -1.53 11.14
C CYS A 31 5.70 -1.87 10.95
N ALA A 32 6.04 -2.66 9.95
CA ALA A 32 7.41 -3.08 9.71
C ALA A 32 7.94 -2.52 8.39
N ASN A 33 9.24 -2.21 8.34
CA ASN A 33 9.92 -1.88 7.09
C ASN A 33 10.10 -3.14 6.24
N VAL A 34 9.96 -2.98 4.94
CA VAL A 34 10.01 -4.10 3.99
C VAL A 34 11.45 -4.37 3.52
N ILE A 35 11.72 -5.61 3.15
CA ILE A 35 12.98 -5.98 2.49
C ILE A 35 13.12 -5.18 1.19
N GLY A 36 14.31 -4.70 0.91
CA GLY A 36 14.60 -3.80 -0.20
C GLY A 36 14.52 -2.32 0.17
N SER A 37 13.93 -1.97 1.33
CA SER A 37 13.85 -0.60 1.84
C SER A 37 15.16 -0.15 2.47
N CYS A 38 15.34 1.17 2.60
CA CYS A 38 16.50 1.79 3.25
C CYS A 38 16.27 2.19 4.72
N TYR A 39 15.16 1.77 5.33
CA TYR A 39 14.76 2.18 6.69
C TYR A 39 14.95 1.07 7.73
N GLY A 40 16.12 0.40 7.70
CA GLY A 40 16.50 -0.59 8.72
C GLY A 40 16.31 -2.05 8.31
N SER A 41 15.53 -2.36 7.29
CA SER A 41 15.50 -3.70 6.69
C SER A 41 16.65 -3.87 5.70
N THR A 42 17.02 -5.13 5.40
CA THR A 42 18.05 -5.41 4.39
C THR A 42 17.62 -4.86 3.03
N GLY A 43 18.45 -4.02 2.46
CA GLY A 43 18.23 -3.36 1.18
C GLY A 43 19.53 -3.20 0.37
N PRO A 44 19.51 -2.53 -0.78
CA PRO A 44 20.66 -2.42 -1.68
C PRO A 44 21.93 -1.82 -1.06
N LEU A 45 21.81 -0.94 -0.06
CA LEU A 45 22.97 -0.38 0.64
C LEU A 45 23.42 -1.22 1.85
N SER A 46 22.75 -2.33 2.14
CA SER A 46 23.19 -3.26 3.18
C SER A 46 24.44 -4.02 2.73
N VAL A 47 25.28 -4.40 3.70
CA VAL A 47 26.47 -5.20 3.43
C VAL A 47 26.08 -6.61 3.02
N ASN A 48 26.54 -7.05 1.86
CA ASN A 48 26.45 -8.43 1.41
C ASN A 48 27.46 -9.29 2.22
N PRO A 49 27.00 -10.26 3.02
CA PRO A 49 27.89 -11.07 3.87
C PRO A 49 28.87 -11.92 3.08
N ALA A 50 28.58 -12.23 1.81
CA ALA A 50 29.48 -13.01 0.97
C ALA A 50 30.67 -12.19 0.44
N THR A 51 30.51 -10.86 0.28
CA THR A 51 31.54 -10.00 -0.33
C THR A 51 32.13 -8.98 0.65
N GLY A 52 31.46 -8.70 1.78
CA GLY A 52 31.82 -7.65 2.73
C GLY A 52 31.58 -6.22 2.20
N ARG A 53 30.90 -6.05 1.06
CA ARG A 53 30.58 -4.74 0.45
C ARG A 53 29.07 -4.57 0.32
N ALA A 54 28.60 -3.34 0.14
CA ALA A 54 27.19 -3.08 -0.15
C ALA A 54 26.73 -3.84 -1.41
N TYR A 55 25.47 -4.27 -1.42
CA TYR A 55 24.90 -4.96 -2.59
C TYR A 55 24.84 -4.07 -3.82
N HIS A 56 24.41 -2.82 -3.69
CA HIS A 56 24.13 -1.91 -4.79
C HIS A 56 23.29 -2.62 -5.89
N HIS A 57 23.83 -2.74 -7.11
CA HIS A 57 23.18 -3.40 -8.26
C HIS A 57 23.02 -4.92 -8.09
N ASP A 58 23.83 -5.55 -7.21
CA ASP A 58 23.79 -6.98 -6.95
C ASP A 58 22.71 -7.39 -5.94
N PHE A 59 21.87 -6.42 -5.49
CA PHE A 59 20.77 -6.75 -4.59
C PHE A 59 19.78 -7.70 -5.29
N PRO A 60 19.45 -8.85 -4.66
CA PRO A 60 18.61 -9.86 -5.31
C PRO A 60 17.22 -9.31 -5.63
N MET A 61 16.62 -9.80 -6.71
CA MET A 61 15.22 -9.55 -7.00
C MET A 61 14.34 -10.14 -5.90
N VAL A 62 13.58 -9.29 -5.25
CA VAL A 62 12.54 -9.66 -4.27
C VAL A 62 11.16 -9.37 -4.83
N THR A 63 10.14 -10.03 -4.31
CA THR A 63 8.74 -9.86 -4.70
C THR A 63 7.91 -9.43 -3.50
N ILE A 64 6.66 -9.01 -3.72
CA ILE A 64 5.69 -8.79 -2.64
C ILE A 64 5.55 -10.04 -1.75
N ARG A 65 5.60 -11.23 -2.35
CA ARG A 65 5.52 -12.51 -1.61
C ARG A 65 6.70 -12.72 -0.67
N ASP A 66 7.91 -12.37 -1.09
CA ASP A 66 9.10 -12.46 -0.25
C ASP A 66 9.03 -11.46 0.90
N MET A 67 8.54 -10.24 0.65
CA MET A 67 8.29 -9.25 1.71
C MET A 67 7.31 -9.79 2.76
N VAL A 68 6.21 -10.40 2.31
CA VAL A 68 5.19 -10.98 3.20
C VAL A 68 5.73 -12.19 3.96
N ALA A 69 6.55 -13.03 3.33
CA ALA A 69 7.20 -14.15 4.00
C ALA A 69 8.10 -13.67 5.15
N ALA A 70 8.86 -12.59 4.94
CA ALA A 70 9.67 -11.98 6.00
C ALA A 70 8.83 -11.36 7.12
N LEU A 71 7.71 -10.68 6.78
CA LEU A 71 6.77 -10.17 7.77
C LEU A 71 6.12 -11.30 8.59
N ASP A 72 5.85 -12.45 7.97
CA ASP A 72 5.30 -13.61 8.68
C ASP A 72 6.32 -14.23 9.65
N LEU A 73 7.61 -14.25 9.31
CA LEU A 73 8.66 -14.63 10.27
C LEU A 73 8.72 -13.69 11.47
N LEU A 74 8.66 -12.38 11.25
CA LEU A 74 8.60 -11.39 12.32
C LEU A 74 7.35 -11.60 13.20
N ARG A 75 6.20 -11.85 12.61
CA ARG A 75 4.97 -12.17 13.33
C ARG A 75 5.13 -13.39 14.24
N GLN A 76 5.76 -14.45 13.72
CA GLN A 76 6.01 -15.69 14.48
C GLN A 76 6.95 -15.44 15.65
N GLU A 77 8.03 -14.69 15.44
CA GLU A 77 8.98 -14.31 16.49
C GLU A 77 8.32 -13.49 17.60
N LEU A 78 7.35 -12.64 17.25
CA LEU A 78 6.55 -11.88 18.21
C LEU A 78 5.43 -12.70 18.89
N GLY A 79 5.28 -13.99 18.57
CA GLY A 79 4.27 -14.86 19.15
C GLY A 79 2.83 -14.51 18.77
N ILE A 80 2.61 -13.84 17.63
CA ILE A 80 1.27 -13.41 17.20
C ILE A 80 0.60 -14.53 16.45
N GLU A 81 -0.45 -15.10 17.03
CA GLU A 81 -1.22 -16.20 16.42
C GLU A 81 -2.31 -15.72 15.46
N LYS A 82 -2.86 -14.53 15.69
CA LYS A 82 -3.95 -13.93 14.90
C LYS A 82 -3.72 -12.45 14.69
N ILE A 83 -4.15 -11.97 13.53
CA ILE A 83 -4.16 -10.56 13.18
C ILE A 83 -5.62 -10.12 13.11
N HIS A 84 -6.06 -9.32 14.10
CA HIS A 84 -7.42 -8.78 14.11
C HIS A 84 -7.70 -7.91 12.89
N THR A 85 -6.78 -7.01 12.53
CA THR A 85 -6.92 -6.15 11.34
C THR A 85 -5.58 -6.00 10.64
N CYS A 86 -5.53 -6.37 9.36
CA CYS A 86 -4.44 -6.06 8.45
C CYS A 86 -4.90 -4.97 7.49
N ILE A 87 -4.21 -3.82 7.48
CA ILE A 87 -4.55 -2.67 6.65
C ILE A 87 -3.37 -2.21 5.84
N GLY A 88 -3.59 -1.93 4.56
CA GLY A 88 -2.57 -1.38 3.69
C GLY A 88 -3.13 -0.55 2.55
N GLY A 89 -2.38 0.48 2.17
CA GLY A 89 -2.66 1.28 0.98
C GLY A 89 -1.57 1.10 -0.08
N SER A 90 -1.94 1.11 -1.37
CA SER A 90 -0.99 0.93 -2.48
C SER A 90 -0.21 -0.39 -2.34
N VAL A 91 1.12 -0.36 -2.45
CA VAL A 91 2.01 -1.52 -2.19
C VAL A 91 1.74 -2.20 -0.84
N GLY A 92 1.36 -1.44 0.20
CA GLY A 92 0.97 -2.01 1.48
C GLY A 92 -0.32 -2.83 1.40
N GLY A 93 -1.26 -2.45 0.54
CA GLY A 93 -2.45 -3.23 0.23
C GLY A 93 -2.13 -4.51 -0.56
N GLU A 94 -1.18 -4.45 -1.49
CA GLU A 94 -0.67 -5.63 -2.19
C GLU A 94 -0.04 -6.64 -1.23
N GLN A 95 0.74 -6.16 -0.23
CA GLN A 95 1.31 -7.00 0.83
C GLN A 95 0.21 -7.60 1.72
N ALA A 96 -0.76 -6.81 2.15
CA ALA A 96 -1.87 -7.27 2.99
C ALA A 96 -2.71 -8.33 2.27
N LEU A 97 -2.98 -8.14 0.98
CA LEU A 97 -3.70 -9.10 0.13
C LEU A 97 -2.89 -10.41 -0.04
N GLU A 98 -1.61 -10.31 -0.37
CA GLU A 98 -0.74 -11.47 -0.51
C GLU A 98 -0.65 -12.26 0.80
N TRP A 99 -0.59 -11.58 1.95
CA TRP A 99 -0.57 -12.24 3.26
C TRP A 99 -1.87 -12.98 3.54
N ALA A 100 -3.02 -12.35 3.24
CA ALA A 100 -4.33 -13.00 3.40
C ALA A 100 -4.50 -14.23 2.51
N ILE A 101 -3.85 -14.27 1.34
CA ILE A 101 -3.83 -15.42 0.44
C ILE A 101 -2.87 -16.51 0.96
N LEU A 102 -1.67 -16.14 1.42
CA LEU A 102 -0.67 -17.08 1.94
C LEU A 102 -1.12 -17.75 3.24
N GLN A 103 -1.81 -17.00 4.11
CA GLN A 103 -2.25 -17.43 5.44
C GLN A 103 -3.76 -17.18 5.63
N PRO A 104 -4.63 -17.94 4.95
CA PRO A 104 -6.07 -17.65 4.89
C PRO A 104 -6.79 -17.61 6.25
N ASN A 105 -6.23 -18.25 7.28
CA ASN A 105 -6.82 -18.29 8.61
C ASN A 105 -6.18 -17.32 9.62
N LEU A 106 -5.18 -16.53 9.19
CA LEU A 106 -4.42 -15.65 10.07
C LEU A 106 -5.14 -14.32 10.34
N ILE A 107 -5.68 -13.71 9.28
CA ILE A 107 -6.24 -12.36 9.28
C ILE A 107 -7.76 -12.45 9.41
N GLU A 108 -8.32 -11.73 10.39
CA GLU A 108 -9.78 -11.67 10.58
C GLU A 108 -10.41 -10.59 9.71
N ASN A 109 -9.84 -9.40 9.70
CA ASN A 109 -10.31 -8.25 8.93
C ASN A 109 -9.19 -7.71 8.04
N LEU A 110 -9.46 -7.64 6.74
CA LEU A 110 -8.53 -7.13 5.72
C LEU A 110 -9.06 -5.81 5.19
N VAL A 111 -8.22 -4.78 5.17
CA VAL A 111 -8.56 -3.46 4.61
C VAL A 111 -7.56 -3.11 3.52
N LEU A 112 -8.03 -3.06 2.28
CA LEU A 112 -7.24 -2.75 1.08
C LEU A 112 -7.63 -1.37 0.56
N ILE A 113 -6.68 -0.45 0.43
CA ILE A 113 -6.95 0.92 -0.01
C ILE A 113 -6.10 1.23 -1.23
N ALA A 114 -6.71 1.68 -2.34
CA ALA A 114 -6.01 2.08 -3.55
C ALA A 114 -4.95 1.05 -3.98
N SER A 115 -5.35 -0.22 -4.14
CA SER A 115 -4.47 -1.36 -4.40
C SER A 115 -5.06 -2.27 -5.48
N SER A 116 -4.30 -3.25 -5.95
CA SER A 116 -4.68 -4.15 -7.06
C SER A 116 -4.31 -5.60 -6.81
N ALA A 117 -4.81 -6.51 -7.66
CA ALA A 117 -4.42 -7.94 -7.66
C ALA A 117 -3.18 -8.22 -8.51
N ILE A 118 -2.86 -7.32 -9.42
CA ILE A 118 -1.75 -7.42 -10.37
C ILE A 118 -1.30 -6.02 -10.75
N ALA A 119 0.00 -5.82 -10.92
CA ALA A 119 0.51 -4.57 -11.47
C ALA A 119 -0.03 -4.35 -12.88
N SER A 120 -0.76 -3.25 -13.09
CA SER A 120 -1.32 -2.93 -14.40
C SER A 120 -0.21 -2.48 -15.37
N PRO A 121 -0.38 -2.65 -16.69
CA PRO A 121 0.54 -2.10 -17.68
C PRO A 121 0.76 -0.59 -17.53
N TRP A 122 -0.26 0.14 -17.07
CA TRP A 122 -0.19 1.56 -16.76
C TRP A 122 0.79 1.87 -15.62
N CYS A 123 0.66 1.15 -14.50
CA CYS A 123 1.56 1.27 -13.35
C CYS A 123 3.01 0.92 -13.74
N ILE A 124 3.18 -0.19 -14.47
CA ILE A 124 4.49 -0.64 -14.97
C ILE A 124 5.13 0.42 -15.88
N ALA A 125 4.35 1.05 -16.78
CA ALA A 125 4.85 2.11 -17.66
C ALA A 125 5.36 3.32 -16.88
N PHE A 126 4.65 3.77 -15.84
CA PHE A 126 5.12 4.84 -14.96
C PHE A 126 6.41 4.45 -14.22
N ASN A 127 6.46 3.26 -13.66
CA ASN A 127 7.63 2.77 -12.94
C ASN A 127 8.84 2.64 -13.87
N GLU A 128 8.64 2.15 -15.10
CA GLU A 128 9.71 2.04 -16.08
C GLU A 128 10.25 3.41 -16.49
N ALA A 129 9.38 4.39 -16.77
CA ALA A 129 9.82 5.76 -17.07
C ALA A 129 10.68 6.36 -15.94
N GLN A 130 10.33 6.05 -14.69
CA GLN A 130 11.09 6.48 -13.52
C GLN A 130 12.45 5.78 -13.44
N ARG A 131 12.52 4.47 -13.71
CA ARG A 131 13.80 3.72 -13.78
C ARG A 131 14.70 4.24 -14.90
N MET A 132 14.14 4.48 -16.08
CA MET A 132 14.88 5.08 -17.19
C MET A 132 15.52 6.43 -16.82
N ALA A 133 14.83 7.25 -16.00
CA ALA A 133 15.40 8.49 -15.51
C ALA A 133 16.58 8.25 -14.54
N ILE A 134 16.50 7.23 -13.68
CA ILE A 134 17.61 6.84 -12.80
C ILE A 134 18.79 6.30 -13.63
N GLU A 135 18.52 5.44 -14.59
CA GLU A 135 19.52 4.80 -15.46
C GLU A 135 20.22 5.82 -16.40
N ALA A 136 19.55 6.93 -16.72
CA ALA A 136 20.14 8.02 -17.49
C ALA A 136 21.12 8.90 -16.70
N ASP A 137 21.17 8.76 -15.36
CA ASP A 137 22.15 9.46 -14.53
C ASP A 137 23.54 8.86 -14.78
N PRO A 138 24.55 9.68 -15.19
CA PRO A 138 25.88 9.17 -15.49
C PRO A 138 26.56 8.43 -14.33
N THR A 139 26.16 8.74 -13.08
CA THR A 139 26.72 8.09 -11.88
C THR A 139 26.09 6.74 -11.59
N TRP A 140 24.98 6.37 -12.25
CA TRP A 140 24.24 5.13 -11.96
C TRP A 140 25.08 3.87 -12.02
N VAL A 141 26.08 3.83 -12.90
CA VAL A 141 27.00 2.67 -13.04
C VAL A 141 28.07 2.58 -11.94
N GLU A 142 28.17 3.58 -11.07
CA GLU A 142 29.18 3.64 -10.02
C GLU A 142 28.75 2.82 -8.78
N GLN A 143 29.74 2.26 -8.08
CA GLN A 143 29.53 1.47 -6.84
C GLN A 143 29.66 2.39 -5.61
N ARG A 144 28.81 3.41 -5.53
CA ARG A 144 28.73 4.34 -4.40
C ARG A 144 27.29 4.61 -4.00
N ASP A 145 27.05 4.88 -2.75
CA ASP A 145 25.71 4.89 -2.12
C ASP A 145 24.77 5.96 -2.69
N ASP A 146 25.30 7.05 -3.23
CA ASP A 146 24.56 8.16 -3.82
C ASP A 146 24.53 8.13 -5.37
N ALA A 147 24.97 7.03 -6.00
CA ALA A 147 24.86 6.86 -7.45
C ALA A 147 23.39 6.90 -7.89
N GLY A 148 23.13 7.55 -9.04
CA GLY A 148 21.79 7.71 -9.59
C GLY A 148 20.89 8.74 -8.88
N LEU A 149 21.43 9.52 -7.94
CA LEU A 149 20.64 10.43 -7.11
C LEU A 149 19.92 11.51 -7.93
N ALA A 150 20.58 12.09 -8.95
CA ALA A 150 19.96 13.10 -9.81
C ALA A 150 18.84 12.49 -10.66
N GLY A 151 19.05 11.27 -11.16
CA GLY A 151 18.02 10.50 -11.86
C GLY A 151 16.83 10.16 -10.95
N MET A 152 17.07 9.79 -9.68
CA MET A 152 16.00 9.53 -8.71
C MET A 152 15.17 10.79 -8.40
N LYS A 153 15.77 11.99 -8.37
CA LYS A 153 15.02 13.24 -8.22
C LYS A 153 14.04 13.43 -9.38
N ALA A 154 14.48 13.17 -10.61
CA ALA A 154 13.63 13.21 -11.79
C ALA A 154 12.54 12.11 -11.74
N ALA A 155 12.90 10.89 -11.37
CA ALA A 155 11.95 9.79 -11.16
C ALA A 155 10.86 10.15 -10.15
N ARG A 156 11.23 10.78 -9.02
CA ARG A 156 10.25 11.27 -8.04
C ARG A 156 9.31 12.33 -8.61
N ALA A 157 9.83 13.25 -9.41
CA ALA A 157 9.00 14.25 -10.06
C ALA A 157 7.97 13.61 -11.02
N MET A 158 8.36 12.58 -11.78
CA MET A 158 7.43 11.78 -12.60
C MET A 158 6.38 11.06 -11.74
N ALA A 159 6.79 10.42 -10.64
CA ALA A 159 5.87 9.75 -9.72
C ALA A 159 4.80 10.69 -9.17
N MET A 160 5.16 11.93 -8.83
CA MET A 160 4.20 12.92 -8.31
C MET A 160 3.07 13.25 -9.30
N ILE A 161 3.29 13.13 -10.60
CA ILE A 161 2.25 13.33 -11.62
C ILE A 161 1.19 12.19 -11.51
N SER A 162 1.62 10.95 -11.27
CA SER A 162 0.72 9.81 -11.10
C SER A 162 0.09 9.72 -9.71
N TYR A 163 0.74 10.27 -8.68
CA TYR A 163 0.22 10.27 -7.30
C TYR A 163 -0.80 11.39 -7.05
N ARG A 164 -0.76 12.43 -7.87
CA ARG A 164 -1.73 13.53 -7.90
C ARG A 164 -2.61 13.39 -9.15
N ASN A 165 -3.45 14.37 -9.40
CA ASN A 165 -4.25 14.48 -10.61
C ASN A 165 -4.26 15.92 -11.15
N TYR A 166 -4.92 16.12 -12.28
CA TYR A 166 -5.04 17.42 -12.92
C TYR A 166 -5.62 18.48 -11.98
N ASP A 167 -6.70 18.15 -11.26
CA ASP A 167 -7.40 19.08 -10.37
C ASP A 167 -6.55 19.46 -9.15
N THR A 168 -5.77 18.50 -8.61
CA THR A 168 -4.80 18.80 -7.54
C THR A 168 -3.79 19.85 -7.97
N TYR A 169 -3.22 19.68 -9.15
CA TYR A 169 -2.25 20.67 -9.69
C TYR A 169 -2.94 22.00 -9.98
N GLY A 170 -4.11 22.01 -10.60
CA GLY A 170 -4.89 23.21 -10.86
C GLY A 170 -5.21 24.00 -9.59
N PHE A 171 -5.56 23.29 -8.50
CA PHE A 171 -5.87 23.92 -7.23
C PHE A 171 -4.63 24.39 -6.45
N THR A 172 -3.57 23.55 -6.39
CA THR A 172 -2.42 23.81 -5.50
C THR A 172 -1.28 24.55 -6.17
N GLN A 173 -1.16 24.47 -7.50
CA GLN A 173 -0.04 25.00 -8.29
C GLN A 173 -0.51 26.00 -9.37
N ALA A 174 -1.69 26.59 -9.22
CA ALA A 174 -2.21 27.59 -10.13
C ALA A 174 -1.23 28.77 -10.32
N LEU A 175 -1.33 29.42 -11.47
CA LEU A 175 -0.56 30.62 -11.77
C LEU A 175 -1.04 31.78 -10.90
N ASP A 176 -0.09 32.53 -10.34
CA ASP A 176 -0.37 33.74 -9.56
C ASP A 176 -0.35 35.00 -10.45
N ASN A 177 0.28 34.92 -11.64
CA ASN A 177 0.43 36.04 -12.56
C ASN A 177 0.32 35.55 -14.03
N ASN A 178 -0.59 36.11 -14.81
CA ASN A 178 -0.82 35.75 -16.20
C ASN A 178 0.31 36.20 -17.13
N GLU A 179 1.15 37.13 -16.71
CA GLU A 179 2.32 37.63 -17.48
C GLU A 179 3.58 36.80 -17.22
N GLN A 180 3.51 35.77 -16.40
CA GLN A 180 4.65 34.94 -16.04
C GLN A 180 5.08 34.04 -17.20
N LEU A 181 6.37 34.14 -17.62
CA LEU A 181 6.94 33.36 -18.71
C LEU A 181 7.80 32.18 -18.23
N ASP A 182 8.28 32.19 -16.97
CA ASP A 182 9.13 31.17 -16.38
C ASP A 182 9.00 31.19 -14.85
N GLY A 183 9.64 30.22 -14.15
CA GLY A 183 9.60 30.10 -12.69
C GLY A 183 8.23 29.67 -12.17
N PHE A 184 7.49 28.88 -12.93
CA PHE A 184 6.15 28.39 -12.56
C PHE A 184 6.16 27.61 -11.27
N LYS A 185 5.16 27.84 -10.44
CA LYS A 185 4.96 27.17 -9.14
C LYS A 185 4.93 25.64 -9.29
N ALA A 186 4.28 25.12 -10.32
CA ALA A 186 4.26 23.68 -10.61
C ALA A 186 5.67 23.13 -10.90
N ALA A 187 6.51 23.87 -11.63
CA ALA A 187 7.89 23.45 -11.89
C ALA A 187 8.73 23.44 -10.61
N GLY A 188 8.58 24.46 -9.77
CA GLY A 188 9.23 24.53 -8.44
C GLY A 188 8.79 23.38 -7.52
N TYR A 189 7.50 23.04 -7.54
CA TYR A 189 6.95 21.92 -6.77
C TYR A 189 7.58 20.58 -7.17
N GLN A 190 7.72 20.31 -8.47
CA GLN A 190 8.33 19.07 -8.97
C GLN A 190 9.79 18.93 -8.52
N ARG A 191 10.58 20.00 -8.64
CA ARG A 191 11.98 20.03 -8.18
C ARG A 191 12.07 19.81 -6.67
N TYR A 192 11.24 20.51 -5.89
CA TYR A 192 11.15 20.35 -4.43
C TYR A 192 10.85 18.92 -4.01
N GLN A 193 9.92 18.25 -4.69
CA GLN A 193 9.57 16.86 -4.36
C GLN A 193 10.69 15.87 -4.65
N GLY A 194 11.48 16.12 -5.68
CA GLY A 194 12.69 15.36 -5.98
C GLY A 194 13.75 15.53 -4.89
N GLU A 195 14.09 16.79 -4.53
CA GLU A 195 15.05 17.10 -3.46
C GLU A 195 14.61 16.48 -2.11
N LYS A 196 13.36 16.72 -1.72
CA LYS A 196 12.80 16.19 -0.47
C LYS A 196 12.90 14.66 -0.36
N LEU A 197 12.78 13.92 -1.47
CA LEU A 197 13.01 12.48 -1.43
C LEU A 197 14.48 12.14 -1.30
N ALA A 198 15.35 12.84 -2.00
CA ALA A 198 16.80 12.61 -2.00
C ALA A 198 17.43 12.78 -0.61
N ASP A 199 16.85 13.60 0.26
CA ASP A 199 17.30 13.79 1.64
C ASP A 199 17.16 12.53 2.52
N ARG A 200 16.34 11.54 2.12
CA ARG A 200 15.99 10.38 2.95
C ARG A 200 15.94 9.05 2.22
N PHE A 201 16.23 9.03 0.92
CA PHE A 201 16.08 7.84 0.09
C PHE A 201 17.23 7.74 -0.92
N ASN A 202 17.53 6.55 -1.43
CA ASN A 202 18.57 6.33 -2.42
C ASN A 202 18.01 5.70 -3.70
N ALA A 203 18.74 5.86 -4.81
CA ALA A 203 18.30 5.42 -6.12
C ALA A 203 18.22 3.90 -6.25
N PHE A 204 19.10 3.15 -5.63
CA PHE A 204 19.11 1.68 -5.64
C PHE A 204 17.83 1.13 -5.01
N THR A 205 17.48 1.64 -3.83
CA THR A 205 16.24 1.26 -3.15
C THR A 205 15.00 1.62 -3.98
N TYR A 206 15.00 2.82 -4.59
CA TYR A 206 13.88 3.26 -5.44
C TYR A 206 13.71 2.32 -6.64
N TRP A 207 14.80 2.02 -7.32
CA TRP A 207 14.84 1.13 -8.47
C TRP A 207 14.33 -0.28 -8.12
N VAL A 208 14.87 -0.87 -7.05
CA VAL A 208 14.48 -2.21 -6.57
C VAL A 208 13.00 -2.25 -6.19
N LEU A 209 12.52 -1.32 -5.37
CA LEU A 209 11.12 -1.33 -4.92
C LEU A 209 10.14 -1.09 -6.07
N SER A 210 10.50 -0.31 -7.09
CA SER A 210 9.69 -0.18 -8.30
C SER A 210 9.58 -1.48 -9.09
N LYS A 211 10.66 -2.27 -9.16
CA LYS A 211 10.64 -3.62 -9.75
C LYS A 211 9.81 -4.61 -8.94
N VAL A 212 9.86 -4.53 -7.60
CA VAL A 212 9.00 -5.33 -6.73
C VAL A 212 7.53 -5.08 -7.05
N MET A 213 7.13 -3.81 -7.16
CA MET A 213 5.76 -3.40 -7.48
C MET A 213 5.33 -3.92 -8.85
N ASP A 214 6.17 -3.78 -9.90
CA ASP A 214 5.88 -4.33 -11.24
C ASP A 214 5.72 -5.85 -11.23
N SER A 215 6.41 -6.54 -10.33
CA SER A 215 6.33 -7.99 -10.21
C SER A 215 5.06 -8.48 -9.52
N HIS A 216 4.23 -7.59 -8.97
CA HIS A 216 3.03 -7.98 -8.25
C HIS A 216 2.04 -8.73 -9.15
N ASN A 217 1.67 -9.94 -8.75
CA ASN A 217 0.63 -10.76 -9.37
C ASN A 217 0.24 -11.87 -8.41
N VAL A 218 -0.93 -11.75 -7.79
CA VAL A 218 -1.42 -12.75 -6.83
C VAL A 218 -1.68 -14.11 -7.48
N GLY A 219 -1.93 -14.16 -8.79
CA GLY A 219 -2.18 -15.40 -9.53
C GLY A 219 -0.93 -16.22 -9.86
N ARG A 220 0.28 -15.63 -9.70
CA ARG A 220 1.54 -16.32 -10.04
C ARG A 220 1.69 -17.60 -9.22
N ASN A 221 1.85 -18.73 -9.90
CA ASN A 221 1.94 -20.07 -9.32
C ASN A 221 0.69 -20.50 -8.53
N ARG A 222 -0.49 -19.89 -8.82
CA ARG A 222 -1.79 -20.25 -8.22
C ARG A 222 -2.88 -20.54 -9.26
N GLY A 223 -2.48 -20.77 -10.51
CA GLY A 223 -3.35 -21.07 -11.65
C GLY A 223 -4.01 -19.81 -12.25
N SER A 224 -4.60 -18.93 -11.45
CA SER A 224 -5.18 -17.67 -11.91
C SER A 224 -5.28 -16.64 -10.78
N ILE A 225 -5.51 -15.37 -11.14
CA ILE A 225 -5.83 -14.31 -10.18
C ILE A 225 -7.13 -14.66 -9.42
N LEU A 226 -8.14 -15.17 -10.11
CA LEU A 226 -9.41 -15.52 -9.49
C LEU A 226 -9.26 -16.65 -8.48
N ASN A 227 -8.46 -17.67 -8.79
CA ASN A 227 -8.15 -18.74 -7.83
C ASN A 227 -7.43 -18.20 -6.57
N ALA A 228 -6.52 -17.25 -6.75
CA ALA A 228 -5.82 -16.63 -5.63
C ALA A 228 -6.77 -15.80 -4.76
N LEU A 229 -7.56 -14.93 -5.36
CA LEU A 229 -8.53 -14.09 -4.64
C LEU A 229 -9.59 -14.93 -3.90
N GLY A 230 -10.02 -16.04 -4.50
CA GLY A 230 -10.95 -16.99 -3.86
C GLY A 230 -10.43 -17.66 -2.58
N GLN A 231 -9.12 -17.61 -2.30
CA GLN A 231 -8.52 -18.16 -1.07
C GLN A 231 -8.63 -17.23 0.13
N VAL A 232 -8.94 -15.95 -0.07
CA VAL A 232 -9.07 -14.96 1.01
C VAL A 232 -10.29 -15.29 1.86
N LYS A 233 -10.07 -15.62 3.13
CA LYS A 233 -11.13 -15.90 4.11
C LYS A 233 -11.46 -14.70 5.00
N ALA A 234 -10.53 -13.78 5.11
CA ALA A 234 -10.71 -12.57 5.90
C ALA A 234 -11.95 -11.80 5.42
N ARG A 235 -12.71 -11.26 6.36
CA ARG A 235 -13.71 -10.24 6.02
C ARG A 235 -12.98 -9.04 5.44
N THR A 236 -13.33 -8.64 4.23
CA THR A 236 -12.52 -7.69 3.46
C THR A 236 -13.28 -6.39 3.18
N LEU A 237 -12.64 -5.26 3.45
CA LEU A 237 -13.05 -3.94 2.99
C LEU A 237 -12.07 -3.46 1.91
N VAL A 238 -12.58 -3.12 0.77
CA VAL A 238 -11.80 -2.54 -0.35
C VAL A 238 -12.24 -1.11 -0.55
N VAL A 239 -11.30 -0.17 -0.50
CA VAL A 239 -11.58 1.26 -0.65
C VAL A 239 -10.88 1.81 -1.87
N GLY A 240 -11.66 2.36 -2.80
CA GLY A 240 -11.19 3.11 -3.97
C GLY A 240 -11.10 4.61 -3.68
N ILE A 241 -10.29 5.32 -4.48
CA ILE A 241 -10.22 6.77 -4.50
C ILE A 241 -10.63 7.24 -5.88
N ARG A 242 -11.71 8.01 -6.00
CA ARG A 242 -12.32 8.37 -7.29
C ARG A 242 -11.34 9.04 -8.27
N SER A 243 -10.46 9.87 -7.76
CA SER A 243 -9.49 10.64 -8.54
C SER A 243 -8.14 9.94 -8.72
N ASP A 244 -7.98 8.69 -8.29
CA ASP A 244 -6.73 7.94 -8.41
C ASP A 244 -6.48 7.55 -9.87
N LEU A 245 -5.38 8.07 -10.43
CA LEU A 245 -4.94 7.79 -11.78
C LEU A 245 -3.96 6.60 -11.85
N LEU A 246 -3.29 6.30 -10.75
CA LEU A 246 -2.30 5.21 -10.70
C LEU A 246 -2.98 3.85 -10.49
N PHE A 247 -3.91 3.79 -9.54
CA PHE A 247 -4.77 2.64 -9.26
C PHE A 247 -6.23 3.05 -9.37
N PRO A 248 -6.78 3.15 -10.59
CA PRO A 248 -8.15 3.62 -10.80
C PRO A 248 -9.16 2.73 -10.06
N PRO A 249 -10.33 3.26 -9.65
CA PRO A 249 -11.35 2.52 -8.90
C PRO A 249 -11.76 1.17 -9.47
N SER A 250 -11.61 0.98 -10.78
CA SER A 250 -11.87 -0.31 -11.44
C SER A 250 -11.02 -1.47 -10.91
N GLU A 251 -9.79 -1.19 -10.47
CA GLU A 251 -8.90 -2.19 -9.86
C GLU A 251 -9.45 -2.65 -8.50
N GLN A 252 -9.90 -1.71 -7.66
CA GLN A 252 -10.49 -2.03 -6.36
C GLN A 252 -11.87 -2.68 -6.50
N GLN A 253 -12.66 -2.25 -7.47
CA GLN A 253 -13.94 -2.91 -7.79
C GLN A 253 -13.71 -4.35 -8.27
N PHE A 254 -12.63 -4.61 -9.00
CA PHE A 254 -12.24 -5.96 -9.39
C PHE A 254 -11.93 -6.81 -8.15
N LEU A 255 -11.13 -6.32 -7.21
CA LEU A 255 -10.85 -7.01 -5.94
C LEU A 255 -12.14 -7.33 -5.19
N ALA A 256 -13.01 -6.35 -5.00
CA ALA A 256 -14.25 -6.51 -4.24
C ALA A 256 -15.22 -7.52 -4.88
N ARG A 257 -15.24 -7.63 -6.20
CA ARG A 257 -16.08 -8.61 -6.93
C ARG A 257 -15.59 -10.05 -6.80
N HIS A 258 -14.28 -10.27 -6.58
CA HIS A 258 -13.68 -11.61 -6.65
C HIS A 258 -13.12 -12.13 -5.34
N ILE A 259 -13.02 -11.29 -4.31
CA ILE A 259 -12.70 -11.71 -2.94
C ILE A 259 -14.01 -12.09 -2.25
N PRO A 260 -14.14 -13.33 -1.70
CA PRO A 260 -15.29 -13.70 -0.90
C PRO A 260 -15.49 -12.76 0.29
N ASN A 261 -16.75 -12.43 0.61
CA ASN A 261 -17.11 -11.54 1.72
C ASN A 261 -16.44 -10.15 1.69
N ALA A 262 -16.17 -9.64 0.50
CA ALA A 262 -15.62 -8.30 0.31
C ALA A 262 -16.72 -7.24 0.18
N PHE A 263 -16.43 -6.05 0.71
CA PHE A 263 -17.24 -4.86 0.63
C PHE A 263 -16.44 -3.78 -0.12
N TYR A 264 -17.09 -3.03 -0.98
CA TYR A 264 -16.49 -1.90 -1.67
C TYR A 264 -17.05 -0.59 -1.15
N GLU A 265 -16.16 0.34 -0.89
CA GLU A 265 -16.47 1.74 -0.61
C GLU A 265 -15.55 2.64 -1.43
N GLU A 266 -15.93 3.87 -1.65
CA GLU A 266 -15.16 4.83 -2.43
C GLU A 266 -15.10 6.17 -1.70
N ILE A 267 -13.95 6.83 -1.71
CA ILE A 267 -13.81 8.18 -1.19
C ILE A 267 -13.58 9.17 -2.33
N ASP A 268 -14.14 10.35 -2.15
CA ASP A 268 -13.76 11.52 -2.93
C ASP A 268 -12.50 12.12 -2.30
N SER A 269 -11.51 12.42 -3.12
CA SER A 269 -10.32 13.17 -2.74
C SER A 269 -9.87 14.03 -3.89
N LEU A 270 -9.41 15.24 -3.59
CA LEU A 270 -8.72 16.08 -4.56
C LEU A 270 -7.31 15.57 -4.87
N TYR A 271 -6.76 14.69 -4.03
CA TYR A 271 -5.32 14.39 -3.99
C TYR A 271 -4.91 13.13 -4.76
N GLY A 272 -5.79 12.56 -5.59
CA GLY A 272 -5.48 11.38 -6.37
C GLY A 272 -5.09 10.18 -5.50
N HIS A 273 -4.08 9.43 -5.91
CA HIS A 273 -3.57 8.27 -5.19
C HIS A 273 -3.15 8.59 -3.74
N ASP A 274 -2.56 9.78 -3.49
CA ASP A 274 -2.16 10.19 -2.14
C ASP A 274 -3.35 10.42 -1.19
N GLY A 275 -4.60 10.41 -1.68
CA GLY A 275 -5.81 10.60 -0.88
C GLY A 275 -5.87 9.68 0.33
N PHE A 276 -5.37 8.43 0.26
CA PHE A 276 -5.38 7.53 1.42
C PHE A 276 -4.43 7.96 2.56
N LEU A 277 -3.49 8.85 2.29
CA LEU A 277 -2.57 9.44 3.28
C LEU A 277 -3.05 10.82 3.78
N ILE A 278 -4.16 11.31 3.28
CA ILE A 278 -4.69 12.66 3.57
C ILE A 278 -6.11 12.58 4.13
N GLU A 279 -6.96 11.75 3.52
CA GLU A 279 -8.39 11.67 3.82
C GLU A 279 -8.69 10.73 5.01
N PHE A 280 -7.98 10.90 6.12
CA PHE A 280 -8.14 10.03 7.29
C PHE A 280 -9.53 10.07 7.91
N ARG A 281 -10.22 11.21 7.85
CA ARG A 281 -11.56 11.35 8.43
C ARG A 281 -12.60 10.49 7.71
N PRO A 282 -12.80 10.61 6.40
CA PRO A 282 -13.71 9.71 5.67
C PRO A 282 -13.29 8.26 5.75
N LEU A 283 -11.98 7.93 5.62
CA LEU A 283 -11.49 6.56 5.75
C LEU A 283 -11.81 5.95 7.11
N THR A 284 -11.55 6.67 8.19
CA THR A 284 -11.89 6.23 9.55
C THR A 284 -13.39 5.99 9.70
N GLY A 285 -14.22 6.88 9.12
CA GLY A 285 -15.68 6.76 9.14
C GLY A 285 -16.17 5.49 8.46
N ILE A 286 -15.63 5.19 7.27
CA ILE A 286 -15.94 3.98 6.49
C ILE A 286 -15.52 2.72 7.27
N ILE A 287 -14.27 2.68 7.75
CA ILE A 287 -13.74 1.53 8.49
C ILE A 287 -14.57 1.27 9.75
N ARG A 288 -14.89 2.31 10.52
CA ARG A 288 -15.71 2.21 11.74
C ARG A 288 -17.10 1.65 11.45
N LYS A 289 -17.79 2.19 10.43
CA LYS A 289 -19.11 1.72 10.00
C LYS A 289 -19.07 0.25 9.57
N TRP A 290 -18.09 -0.10 8.76
CA TRP A 290 -17.90 -1.47 8.31
C TRP A 290 -17.58 -2.42 9.46
N MET A 291 -16.71 -2.07 10.39
CA MET A 291 -16.41 -2.90 11.56
C MET A 291 -17.64 -3.11 12.44
N ALA A 292 -18.47 -2.08 12.66
CA ALA A 292 -19.70 -2.16 13.46
C ALA A 292 -20.74 -3.10 12.83
N SER A 293 -20.82 -3.22 11.50
CA SER A 293 -21.76 -4.11 10.83
C SER A 293 -21.46 -5.59 11.07
N ALA A 294 -20.22 -5.96 11.38
CA ALA A 294 -19.85 -7.33 11.80
C ALA A 294 -20.42 -7.68 13.18
N ALA A 295 -20.36 -6.74 14.10
CA ALA A 295 -20.88 -6.94 15.46
C ALA A 295 -22.41 -7.17 15.47
N SER A 296 -23.14 -6.48 14.57
CA SER A 296 -24.60 -6.64 14.42
C SER A 296 -25.00 -7.99 13.81
N SER A 297 -24.16 -8.56 12.95
CA SER A 297 -24.43 -9.89 12.33
C SER A 297 -24.14 -11.06 13.27
N ALA A 298 -23.35 -10.86 14.32
CA ALA A 298 -23.03 -11.88 15.34
C ALA A 298 -24.12 -11.99 16.42
N VAL A 299 -25.07 -11.08 16.47
CA VAL A 299 -26.20 -11.07 17.44
C VAL A 299 -27.48 -11.46 16.71
N VAL A 300 -27.56 -12.68 16.16
CA VAL A 300 -28.84 -13.32 15.84
C VAL A 300 -29.20 -14.19 17.03
N PRO A 301 -30.28 -13.89 17.79
CA PRO A 301 -30.74 -14.80 18.85
C PRO A 301 -31.16 -16.10 18.19
N THR A 302 -30.63 -17.23 18.67
CA THR A 302 -31.20 -18.54 18.42
C THR A 302 -32.66 -18.51 18.89
N ALA A 303 -33.60 -18.58 17.95
CA ALA A 303 -35.01 -18.72 18.26
C ALA A 303 -35.19 -20.01 19.05
N ASN A 304 -35.55 -19.89 20.31
CA ASN A 304 -35.94 -20.99 21.17
C ASN A 304 -37.08 -21.77 20.51
N SER A 305 -36.87 -23.07 20.38
CA SER A 305 -37.88 -24.06 20.07
C SER A 305 -39.02 -24.00 21.11
N LEU A 306 -40.12 -23.35 20.75
CA LEU A 306 -41.38 -23.59 21.44
C LEU A 306 -41.91 -24.96 21.02
N ILE A 307 -41.72 -25.89 21.90
CA ILE A 307 -42.38 -27.20 21.90
C ILE A 307 -43.89 -26.94 22.04
N ASN A 308 -44.63 -27.19 20.97
CA ASN A 308 -46.08 -27.28 21.06
C ASN A 308 -46.44 -28.69 21.48
N SER A 309 -46.87 -28.79 22.71
CA SER A 309 -47.67 -29.91 23.24
C SER A 309 -49.00 -29.99 22.48
N ASN A 310 -49.23 -31.14 21.87
CA ASN A 310 -50.49 -31.51 21.27
C ASN A 310 -51.45 -31.97 22.37
N PRO A 311 -52.71 -31.62 22.40
CA PRO A 311 -53.74 -32.44 23.06
C PRO A 311 -54.55 -33.14 21.97
N SER A 312 -54.50 -34.48 22.04
CA SER A 312 -55.50 -35.38 21.46
C SER A 312 -56.88 -35.07 22.02
N VAL A 313 -57.92 -35.09 21.19
CA VAL A 313 -59.23 -35.69 21.47
C VAL A 313 -60.08 -35.80 20.20
N LYS A 314 -60.50 -37.06 19.97
CA LYS A 314 -61.64 -37.62 19.23
C LYS A 314 -61.73 -37.48 17.73
#